data_759c99c216c61f3dcc402499fc87ac68
#
_entry.id   759c99c216c61f3dcc402499fc87ac68
#
_cell.length_a   1.000
_cell.length_b   1.000
_cell.length_c   1.000
_cell.angle_alpha   90.00
_cell.angle_beta   90.00
_cell.angle_gamma   90.00
#
_symmetry.space_group_name_H-M   'P 1'
#
loop_
_entity.id
_entity.type
_entity.pdbx_description
1 polymer ?
#
loop_
_entity_poly.entity_id
_entity_poly.type
_entity_poly.pdbx_seq_one_letter_code
_entity_poly.pdbx_strand_id
1 'polypeptide(L)'
;MKFFLSILLLAAVAMAQSDSAPPAQSIPVDQENAGKARAVLNQTIQALGGSAYLNIQDITQEGRTYSFYHGRPNSLGILFWRFYRFPDRERIELTKQRDVIYVYAGDKGTEITYKGPRPEDPKDLTEYLRRRHFSLDSVLRKWLLEPSVALFYEGQTVAEEKPVEQVTVMNAHNEGVTLYLSIDDHLPVKKTYSWRDATDKQRNIEDEVYDNYREVQGVMTPHTITRFYNGDMSGQRFLTAVSYNQGISDSQFDATTASGQKKP
;
A
#
# COMPACT_ATOMS: atom_id res chain seq x y z
N MET A 1 -88.55 49.63 4.08
CA MET A 1 -87.57 48.84 4.87
C MET A 1 -86.73 48.08 3.87
N LYS A 2 -85.52 48.58 3.65
CA LYS A 2 -84.56 47.98 2.72
C LYS A 2 -83.37 47.47 3.55
N PHE A 3 -83.17 46.16 3.59
CA PHE A 3 -81.99 45.55 4.18
C PHE A 3 -80.87 45.42 3.13
N PHE A 4 -79.79 46.08 3.38
CA PHE A 4 -78.50 45.84 2.60
C PHE A 4 -77.72 44.72 3.23
N LEU A 5 -77.48 43.72 2.44
CA LEU A 5 -76.61 42.59 2.83
C LEU A 5 -75.22 42.82 2.21
N SER A 6 -74.26 43.16 3.03
CA SER A 6 -72.83 43.30 2.63
C SER A 6 -72.19 41.96 2.69
N ILE A 7 -71.75 41.48 1.57
CA ILE A 7 -70.93 40.28 1.45
C ILE A 7 -69.47 40.68 1.58
N LEU A 8 -68.82 40.18 2.62
CA LEU A 8 -67.39 40.37 2.86
C LEU A 8 -66.63 39.22 2.17
N LEU A 9 -65.86 39.56 1.15
CA LEU A 9 -65.02 38.60 0.41
C LEU A 9 -63.69 38.48 1.15
N LEU A 10 -63.44 37.33 1.83
CA LEU A 10 -62.17 37.02 2.48
C LEU A 10 -61.22 36.39 1.39
N ALA A 11 -60.22 37.15 0.97
CA ALA A 11 -59.16 36.61 0.10
C ALA A 11 -58.14 35.85 0.98
N ALA A 12 -58.07 34.54 0.90
CA ALA A 12 -57.06 33.72 1.49
C ALA A 12 -55.79 33.76 0.62
N VAL A 13 -54.77 34.42 1.09
CA VAL A 13 -53.41 34.36 0.51
C VAL A 13 -52.79 33.06 0.97
N ALA A 14 -52.70 32.07 0.07
CA ALA A 14 -51.91 30.87 0.30
C ALA A 14 -50.43 31.21 0.13
N MET A 15 -49.70 31.30 1.25
CA MET A 15 -48.25 31.33 1.27
C MET A 15 -47.77 29.92 0.89
N ALA A 16 -47.25 29.76 -0.31
CA ALA A 16 -46.48 28.58 -0.67
C ALA A 16 -45.16 28.59 0.08
N GLN A 17 -45.08 27.83 1.18
CA GLN A 17 -43.78 27.47 1.79
C GLN A 17 -43.05 26.56 0.79
N SER A 18 -41.99 27.10 0.21
CA SER A 18 -41.03 26.27 -0.48
C SER A 18 -40.29 25.44 0.56
N ASP A 19 -40.60 24.15 0.68
CA ASP A 19 -39.79 23.18 1.37
C ASP A 19 -38.45 23.06 0.61
N SER A 20 -37.51 23.95 0.92
CA SER A 20 -36.11 23.72 0.62
C SER A 20 -35.65 22.60 1.54
N ALA A 21 -35.44 21.41 0.98
CA ALA A 21 -34.77 20.33 1.67
C ALA A 21 -33.50 20.87 2.36
N PRO A 22 -33.26 20.55 3.64
CA PRO A 22 -32.04 20.97 4.30
C PRO A 22 -30.85 20.48 3.46
N PRO A 23 -29.77 21.31 3.32
CA PRO A 23 -28.58 20.86 2.61
C PRO A 23 -28.15 19.54 3.24
N ALA A 24 -27.88 18.54 2.40
CA ALA A 24 -27.36 17.26 2.85
C ALA A 24 -26.15 17.57 3.75
N GLN A 25 -26.29 17.38 5.04
CA GLN A 25 -25.19 17.47 5.96
C GLN A 25 -24.23 16.38 5.53
N SER A 26 -23.09 16.77 4.97
CA SER A 26 -21.96 15.88 4.86
C SER A 26 -21.77 15.29 6.26
N ILE A 27 -21.90 13.96 6.37
CA ILE A 27 -21.59 13.27 7.63
C ILE A 27 -20.21 13.78 8.01
N PRO A 28 -20.05 14.48 9.14
CA PRO A 28 -18.72 14.92 9.55
C PRO A 28 -17.88 13.65 9.62
N VAL A 29 -16.76 13.61 8.91
CA VAL A 29 -15.75 12.59 9.17
C VAL A 29 -15.56 12.64 10.67
N ASP A 30 -15.82 11.51 11.36
CA ASP A 30 -15.70 11.46 12.80
C ASP A 30 -14.28 11.86 13.19
N GLN A 31 -14.12 13.12 13.60
CA GLN A 31 -12.80 13.69 13.87
C GLN A 31 -12.10 12.95 15.01
N GLU A 32 -12.87 12.41 15.95
CA GLU A 32 -12.34 11.58 17.02
C GLU A 32 -11.82 10.26 16.49
N ASN A 33 -12.56 9.59 15.60
CA ASN A 33 -12.16 8.35 14.97
C ASN A 33 -10.89 8.54 14.12
N ALA A 34 -10.86 9.59 13.27
CA ALA A 34 -9.70 9.93 12.47
C ALA A 34 -8.48 10.30 13.35
N GLY A 35 -8.71 11.01 14.47
CA GLY A 35 -7.67 11.32 15.44
C GLY A 35 -7.07 10.07 16.09
N LYS A 36 -7.91 9.09 16.44
CA LYS A 36 -7.49 7.81 16.98
C LYS A 36 -6.70 7.00 15.94
N ALA A 37 -7.20 6.91 14.71
CA ALA A 37 -6.47 6.27 13.61
C ALA A 37 -5.09 6.91 13.41
N ARG A 38 -5.00 8.23 13.43
CA ARG A 38 -3.72 8.96 13.30
C ARG A 38 -2.77 8.66 14.46
N ALA A 39 -3.27 8.56 15.68
CA ALA A 39 -2.46 8.23 16.86
C ALA A 39 -1.84 6.83 16.72
N VAL A 40 -2.62 5.83 16.36
CA VAL A 40 -2.16 4.45 16.13
C VAL A 40 -1.11 4.38 15.01
N LEU A 41 -1.34 5.07 13.88
CA LEU A 41 -0.36 5.13 12.78
C LEU A 41 0.94 5.81 13.19
N ASN A 42 0.88 6.86 14.03
CA ASN A 42 2.08 7.52 14.57
C ASN A 42 2.87 6.57 15.50
N GLN A 43 2.18 5.79 16.35
CA GLN A 43 2.83 4.76 17.18
C GLN A 43 3.52 3.72 16.31
N THR A 44 2.88 3.26 15.22
CA THR A 44 3.48 2.35 14.25
C THR A 44 4.73 2.94 13.60
N ILE A 45 4.70 4.20 13.17
CA ILE A 45 5.87 4.87 12.59
C ILE A 45 7.01 4.93 13.63
N GLN A 46 6.71 5.24 14.90
CA GLN A 46 7.71 5.23 15.97
C GLN A 46 8.27 3.83 16.20
N ALA A 47 7.42 2.80 16.24
CA ALA A 47 7.82 1.41 16.39
C ALA A 47 8.70 0.91 15.24
N LEU A 48 8.44 1.36 14.01
CA LEU A 48 9.27 1.06 12.84
C LEU A 48 10.65 1.74 12.87
N GLY A 49 10.87 2.72 13.76
CA GLY A 49 12.15 3.43 13.91
C GLY A 49 12.04 4.95 13.81
N GLY A 50 10.85 5.50 13.77
CA GLY A 50 10.60 6.95 13.77
C GLY A 50 11.30 7.67 12.64
N SER A 51 12.21 8.59 12.99
CA SER A 51 12.98 9.35 12.01
C SER A 51 13.93 8.48 11.16
N ALA A 52 14.47 7.39 11.70
CA ALA A 52 15.31 6.47 10.94
C ALA A 52 14.50 5.83 9.81
N TYR A 53 13.27 5.37 10.09
CA TYR A 53 12.35 4.82 9.09
C TYR A 53 11.91 5.88 8.05
N LEU A 54 11.52 7.07 8.50
CA LEU A 54 11.03 8.11 7.61
C LEU A 54 12.10 8.68 6.66
N ASN A 55 13.36 8.67 7.08
CA ASN A 55 14.49 9.21 6.30
C ASN A 55 15.23 8.16 5.45
N ILE A 56 14.68 6.96 5.28
CA ILE A 56 15.25 5.98 4.36
C ILE A 56 15.22 6.53 2.92
N GLN A 57 16.38 6.61 2.27
CA GLN A 57 16.52 7.02 0.88
C GLN A 57 16.68 5.83 -0.06
N ASP A 58 17.41 4.81 0.39
CA ASP A 58 17.61 3.57 -0.36
C ASP A 58 17.64 2.35 0.55
N ILE A 59 17.36 1.19 -0.05
CA ILE A 59 17.32 -0.12 0.60
C ILE A 59 18.05 -1.13 -0.26
N THR A 60 18.94 -1.90 0.34
CA THR A 60 19.50 -3.11 -0.23
C THR A 60 19.00 -4.32 0.54
N GLN A 61 18.52 -5.34 -0.17
CA GLN A 61 18.02 -6.57 0.43
C GLN A 61 18.59 -7.78 -0.31
N GLU A 62 18.91 -8.80 0.46
CA GLU A 62 19.26 -10.13 -0.05
C GLU A 62 18.38 -11.17 0.61
N GLY A 63 18.09 -12.26 -0.11
CA GLY A 63 17.28 -13.31 0.47
C GLY A 63 16.87 -14.38 -0.50
N ARG A 64 15.79 -15.05 -0.15
CA ARG A 64 15.19 -16.11 -0.95
C ARG A 64 13.69 -15.84 -1.11
N THR A 65 13.19 -15.97 -2.34
CA THR A 65 11.77 -15.82 -2.66
C THR A 65 11.21 -17.14 -3.15
N TYR A 66 9.98 -17.43 -2.76
CA TYR A 66 9.20 -18.58 -3.18
C TYR A 66 7.92 -18.09 -3.85
N SER A 67 7.52 -18.74 -4.91
CA SER A 67 6.23 -18.53 -5.56
C SER A 67 5.30 -19.72 -5.33
N PHE A 68 4.00 -19.44 -5.32
CA PHE A 68 2.96 -20.42 -5.11
C PHE A 68 1.89 -20.27 -6.19
N TYR A 69 1.26 -21.37 -6.54
CA TYR A 69 0.12 -21.41 -7.44
C TYR A 69 -1.01 -22.18 -6.74
N HIS A 70 -2.14 -21.51 -6.53
CA HIS A 70 -3.25 -22.03 -5.72
C HIS A 70 -2.77 -22.59 -4.36
N GLY A 71 -1.98 -21.80 -3.63
CA GLY A 71 -1.44 -22.16 -2.33
C GLY A 71 -0.38 -23.26 -2.32
N ARG A 72 0.01 -23.81 -3.48
CA ARG A 72 1.04 -24.86 -3.59
C ARG A 72 2.36 -24.28 -4.07
N PRO A 73 3.50 -24.63 -3.46
CA PRO A 73 4.80 -24.20 -3.93
C PRO A 73 5.03 -24.60 -5.38
N ASN A 74 5.40 -23.65 -6.25
CA ASN A 74 5.76 -23.90 -7.63
C ASN A 74 7.21 -23.52 -7.93
N SER A 75 8.00 -23.21 -6.89
CA SER A 75 9.44 -22.97 -6.98
C SER A 75 10.19 -23.59 -5.79
N LEU A 76 11.44 -23.95 -6.00
CA LEU A 76 12.37 -24.43 -4.96
C LEU A 76 12.99 -23.28 -4.15
N GLY A 77 12.52 -22.06 -4.38
CA GLY A 77 13.08 -20.84 -3.81
C GLY A 77 14.25 -20.30 -4.64
N ILE A 78 14.18 -19.04 -5.00
CA ILE A 78 15.11 -18.32 -5.85
C ILE A 78 15.86 -17.30 -5.00
N LEU A 79 17.18 -17.25 -5.11
CA LEU A 79 17.97 -16.18 -4.52
C LEU A 79 17.66 -14.88 -5.22
N PHE A 80 17.56 -13.80 -4.44
CA PHE A 80 17.36 -12.46 -4.97
C PHE A 80 18.25 -11.44 -4.27
N TRP A 81 18.60 -10.40 -5.02
CA TRP A 81 19.19 -9.14 -4.55
C TRP A 81 18.29 -8.03 -5.04
N ARG A 82 17.90 -7.16 -4.12
CA ARG A 82 17.00 -6.05 -4.40
C ARG A 82 17.68 -4.75 -4.00
N PHE A 83 17.70 -3.81 -4.91
CA PHE A 83 18.19 -2.45 -4.73
C PHE A 83 17.00 -1.54 -4.98
N TYR A 84 16.60 -0.79 -3.99
CA TYR A 84 15.48 0.14 -4.10
C TYR A 84 15.93 1.52 -3.68
N ARG A 85 15.61 2.53 -4.47
CA ARG A 85 15.80 3.93 -4.13
C ARG A 85 14.48 4.67 -4.30
N PHE A 86 14.06 5.32 -3.22
CA PHE A 86 12.84 6.09 -3.20
C PHE A 86 12.91 7.27 -4.16
N PRO A 87 11.78 7.65 -4.81
CA PRO A 87 10.47 7.01 -4.59
C PRO A 87 10.15 5.84 -5.53
N ASP A 88 10.91 5.61 -6.61
CA ASP A 88 10.40 4.83 -7.75
C ASP A 88 11.47 4.09 -8.56
N ARG A 89 12.69 3.93 -8.02
CA ARG A 89 13.75 3.17 -8.70
C ARG A 89 14.00 1.86 -8.00
N GLU A 90 13.94 0.78 -8.76
CA GLU A 90 14.17 -0.55 -8.23
C GLU A 90 14.93 -1.41 -9.23
N ARG A 91 15.85 -2.21 -8.71
CA ARG A 91 16.51 -3.28 -9.44
C ARG A 91 16.40 -4.55 -8.63
N ILE A 92 15.95 -5.61 -9.25
CA ILE A 92 15.86 -6.95 -8.68
C ILE A 92 16.72 -7.89 -9.54
N GLU A 93 17.67 -8.55 -8.91
CA GLU A 93 18.48 -9.57 -9.56
C GLU A 93 18.10 -10.93 -8.98
N LEU A 94 17.82 -11.88 -9.84
CA LEU A 94 17.38 -13.22 -9.47
C LEU A 94 18.43 -14.26 -9.86
N THR A 95 18.33 -15.43 -9.25
CA THR A 95 19.19 -16.59 -9.41
C THR A 95 20.56 -16.43 -8.74
N LYS A 96 21.31 -17.52 -8.59
CA LYS A 96 22.69 -17.48 -8.06
C LYS A 96 23.64 -16.72 -8.99
N GLN A 97 23.37 -16.75 -10.30
CA GLN A 97 24.17 -16.11 -11.34
C GLN A 97 23.83 -14.64 -11.52
N ARG A 98 22.71 -14.16 -10.94
CA ARG A 98 22.19 -12.80 -11.13
C ARG A 98 21.96 -12.46 -12.61
N ASP A 99 21.46 -13.41 -13.36
CA ASP A 99 21.31 -13.36 -14.82
C ASP A 99 19.87 -13.10 -15.30
N VAL A 100 18.93 -13.02 -14.36
CA VAL A 100 17.57 -12.56 -14.60
C VAL A 100 17.37 -11.30 -13.77
N ILE A 101 17.19 -10.16 -14.43
CA ILE A 101 17.21 -8.86 -13.79
C ILE A 101 15.97 -8.07 -14.22
N TYR A 102 15.33 -7.43 -13.25
CA TYR A 102 14.25 -6.46 -13.47
C TYR A 102 14.72 -5.09 -13.02
N VAL A 103 14.54 -4.08 -13.87
CA VAL A 103 14.86 -2.69 -13.56
C VAL A 103 13.62 -1.85 -13.76
N TYR A 104 13.23 -1.12 -12.71
CA TYR A 104 12.09 -0.21 -12.73
C TYR A 104 12.56 1.22 -12.51
N ALA A 105 12.01 2.13 -13.32
CA ALA A 105 12.24 3.57 -13.21
C ALA A 105 10.94 4.32 -13.55
N GLY A 106 10.32 4.93 -12.55
CA GLY A 106 9.00 5.51 -12.70
C GLY A 106 7.95 4.44 -13.02
N ASP A 107 7.29 4.58 -14.14
CA ASP A 107 6.25 3.68 -14.66
C ASP A 107 6.76 2.65 -15.68
N LYS A 108 8.08 2.57 -15.88
CA LYS A 108 8.71 1.68 -16.84
C LYS A 108 9.38 0.51 -16.14
N GLY A 109 9.24 -0.70 -16.73
CA GLY A 109 9.93 -1.91 -16.34
C GLY A 109 10.72 -2.48 -17.50
N THR A 110 11.94 -2.97 -17.23
CA THR A 110 12.80 -3.64 -18.18
C THR A 110 13.25 -4.96 -17.56
N GLU A 111 13.02 -6.05 -18.29
CA GLU A 111 13.58 -7.35 -17.99
C GLU A 111 14.86 -7.56 -18.78
N ILE A 112 15.89 -8.08 -18.11
CA ILE A 112 17.19 -8.38 -18.71
C ILE A 112 17.51 -9.84 -18.43
N THR A 113 17.73 -10.59 -19.50
CA THR A 113 18.13 -12.00 -19.47
C THR A 113 19.32 -12.22 -20.40
N TYR A 114 19.72 -13.47 -20.60
CA TYR A 114 20.74 -13.82 -21.62
C TYR A 114 20.38 -13.37 -23.04
N LYS A 115 19.10 -13.04 -23.31
CA LYS A 115 18.63 -12.50 -24.61
C LYS A 115 18.80 -10.98 -24.72
N GLY A 116 19.31 -10.35 -23.69
CA GLY A 116 19.42 -8.89 -23.58
C GLY A 116 18.22 -8.23 -22.92
N PRO A 117 18.22 -6.90 -22.85
CA PRO A 117 17.13 -6.12 -22.25
C PRO A 117 15.89 -6.10 -23.16
N ARG A 118 14.73 -6.19 -22.55
CA ARG A 118 13.41 -6.02 -23.21
C ARG A 118 12.44 -5.33 -22.26
N PRO A 119 11.42 -4.64 -22.77
CA PRO A 119 10.32 -4.18 -21.92
C PRO A 119 9.73 -5.37 -21.17
N GLU A 120 9.43 -5.16 -19.88
CA GLU A 120 8.71 -6.16 -19.10
C GLU A 120 7.31 -6.42 -19.67
N ASP A 121 6.76 -7.59 -19.42
CA ASP A 121 5.40 -7.92 -19.79
C ASP A 121 4.42 -6.89 -19.19
N PRO A 122 3.50 -6.31 -19.97
CA PRO A 122 2.59 -5.28 -19.48
C PRO A 122 1.74 -5.70 -18.28
N LYS A 123 1.38 -6.98 -18.17
CA LYS A 123 0.63 -7.52 -17.05
C LYS A 123 1.49 -7.52 -15.78
N ASP A 124 2.71 -8.02 -15.88
CA ASP A 124 3.65 -8.11 -14.76
C ASP A 124 4.04 -6.70 -14.27
N LEU A 125 4.30 -5.78 -15.20
CA LEU A 125 4.54 -4.37 -14.90
C LEU A 125 3.34 -3.73 -14.17
N THR A 126 2.12 -3.97 -14.64
CA THR A 126 0.90 -3.46 -13.99
C THR A 126 0.76 -3.99 -12.56
N GLU A 127 1.04 -5.28 -12.35
CA GLU A 127 1.02 -5.87 -11.01
C GLU A 127 2.12 -5.28 -10.11
N TYR A 128 3.32 -5.10 -10.63
CA TYR A 128 4.42 -4.47 -9.91
C TYR A 128 4.06 -3.04 -9.48
N LEU A 129 3.56 -2.21 -10.40
CA LEU A 129 3.19 -0.82 -10.15
C LEU A 129 2.07 -0.72 -9.10
N ARG A 130 1.07 -1.61 -9.18
CA ARG A 130 0.01 -1.69 -8.18
C ARG A 130 0.56 -2.04 -6.80
N ARG A 131 1.42 -3.06 -6.67
CA ARG A 131 2.03 -3.45 -5.40
C ARG A 131 2.90 -2.33 -4.81
N ARG A 132 3.63 -1.61 -5.65
CA ARG A 132 4.42 -0.45 -5.24
C ARG A 132 3.52 0.67 -4.73
N HIS A 133 2.43 0.97 -5.42
CA HIS A 133 1.47 2.00 -5.05
C HIS A 133 0.83 1.71 -3.68
N PHE A 134 0.41 0.47 -3.43
CA PHE A 134 -0.19 0.02 -2.19
C PHE A 134 0.83 -0.51 -1.15
N SER A 135 2.12 -0.27 -1.34
CA SER A 135 3.14 -0.72 -0.39
C SER A 135 3.01 -0.03 0.96
N LEU A 136 3.45 -0.70 2.03
CA LEU A 136 3.46 -0.12 3.37
C LEU A 136 4.21 1.22 3.40
N ASP A 137 5.36 1.30 2.74
CA ASP A 137 6.13 2.53 2.62
C ASP A 137 5.37 3.64 1.90
N SER A 138 4.67 3.34 0.80
CA SER A 138 3.83 4.33 0.10
C SER A 138 2.72 4.86 0.99
N VAL A 139 2.07 3.98 1.74
CA VAL A 139 0.99 4.37 2.66
C VAL A 139 1.52 5.22 3.81
N LEU A 140 2.53 4.75 4.53
CA LEU A 140 3.01 5.42 5.75
C LEU A 140 3.88 6.66 5.48
N ARG A 141 4.58 6.71 4.32
CA ARG A 141 5.55 7.78 4.04
C ARG A 141 5.07 8.77 2.97
N LYS A 142 4.04 8.42 2.18
CA LYS A 142 3.50 9.27 1.12
C LYS A 142 2.03 9.61 1.36
N TRP A 143 1.13 8.63 1.42
CA TRP A 143 -0.31 8.90 1.54
C TRP A 143 -0.65 9.68 2.80
N LEU A 144 -0.03 9.36 3.95
CA LEU A 144 -0.26 10.06 5.21
C LEU A 144 0.10 11.55 5.19
N LEU A 145 0.88 11.99 4.19
CA LEU A 145 1.25 13.39 3.99
C LEU A 145 0.29 14.12 3.04
N GLU A 146 -0.61 13.41 2.35
CA GLU A 146 -1.57 14.01 1.44
C GLU A 146 -2.67 14.73 2.22
N PRO A 147 -3.02 15.99 1.86
CA PRO A 147 -4.05 16.75 2.59
C PRO A 147 -5.43 16.09 2.56
N SER A 148 -5.71 15.29 1.55
CA SER A 148 -7.00 14.64 1.29
C SER A 148 -7.08 13.21 1.82
N VAL A 149 -6.07 12.72 2.56
CA VAL A 149 -6.11 11.39 3.14
C VAL A 149 -7.21 11.28 4.19
N ALA A 150 -8.05 10.26 4.08
CA ALA A 150 -9.04 9.91 5.08
C ALA A 150 -8.54 8.72 5.91
N LEU A 151 -8.76 8.77 7.22
CA LEU A 151 -8.30 7.78 8.17
C LEU A 151 -9.49 7.23 8.94
N PHE A 152 -9.57 5.91 9.07
CA PHE A 152 -10.65 5.23 9.77
C PHE A 152 -10.06 4.24 10.77
N TYR A 153 -10.39 4.41 12.05
CA TYR A 153 -10.11 3.42 13.07
C TYR A 153 -11.27 2.42 13.12
N GLU A 154 -10.99 1.18 12.76
CA GLU A 154 -11.97 0.10 12.63
C GLU A 154 -12.16 -0.70 13.93
N GLY A 155 -11.35 -0.41 14.97
CA GLY A 155 -11.39 -1.13 16.24
C GLY A 155 -10.26 -2.14 16.41
N GLN A 156 -10.41 -2.98 17.45
CA GLN A 156 -9.49 -4.07 17.74
C GLN A 156 -10.04 -5.39 17.21
N THR A 157 -9.15 -6.25 16.71
CA THR A 157 -9.47 -7.57 16.19
C THR A 157 -8.29 -8.53 16.37
N VAL A 158 -8.36 -9.69 15.75
CA VAL A 158 -7.25 -10.66 15.68
C VAL A 158 -6.85 -10.84 14.24
N ALA A 159 -5.56 -10.71 13.94
CA ALA A 159 -4.97 -11.02 12.64
C ALA A 159 -3.69 -11.84 12.86
N GLU A 160 -3.51 -12.92 12.08
CA GLU A 160 -2.33 -13.79 12.18
C GLU A 160 -2.05 -14.21 13.64
N GLU A 161 -3.13 -14.62 14.35
CA GLU A 161 -3.11 -15.07 15.75
C GLU A 161 -2.67 -14.02 16.77
N LYS A 162 -2.57 -12.74 16.37
CA LYS A 162 -2.15 -11.61 17.22
C LYS A 162 -3.30 -10.64 17.45
N PRO A 163 -3.45 -10.06 18.66
CA PRO A 163 -4.36 -8.95 18.89
C PRO A 163 -3.82 -7.70 18.16
N VAL A 164 -4.68 -7.06 17.38
CA VAL A 164 -4.30 -5.93 16.52
C VAL A 164 -5.32 -4.80 16.58
N GLU A 165 -4.85 -3.59 16.32
CA GLU A 165 -5.69 -2.45 15.95
C GLU A 165 -5.81 -2.40 14.43
N GLN A 166 -7.03 -2.24 13.94
CA GLN A 166 -7.31 -2.17 12.52
C GLN A 166 -7.54 -0.71 12.10
N VAL A 167 -6.77 -0.25 11.12
CA VAL A 167 -6.84 1.11 10.60
C VAL A 167 -6.89 1.08 9.08
N THR A 168 -7.88 1.78 8.49
CA THR A 168 -7.95 1.97 7.03
C THR A 168 -7.46 3.38 6.66
N VAL A 169 -6.52 3.43 5.74
CA VAL A 169 -6.00 4.66 5.12
C VAL A 169 -6.55 4.74 3.70
N MET A 170 -7.25 5.82 3.38
CA MET A 170 -7.85 6.03 2.05
C MET A 170 -7.30 7.31 1.42
N ASN A 171 -6.82 7.20 0.18
CA ASN A 171 -6.30 8.34 -0.57
C ASN A 171 -7.41 9.13 -1.30
N ALA A 172 -7.04 10.22 -1.99
CA ALA A 172 -7.97 11.06 -2.75
C ALA A 172 -8.71 10.35 -3.89
N HIS A 173 -8.21 9.19 -4.34
CA HIS A 173 -8.82 8.39 -5.41
C HIS A 173 -9.79 7.33 -4.89
N ASN A 174 -10.14 7.37 -3.59
CA ASN A 174 -10.94 6.34 -2.90
C ASN A 174 -10.29 4.95 -2.95
N GLU A 175 -8.97 4.90 -3.01
CA GLU A 175 -8.21 3.66 -2.89
C GLU A 175 -7.84 3.46 -1.42
N GLY A 176 -8.18 2.32 -0.86
CA GLY A 176 -8.01 2.02 0.55
C GLY A 176 -6.97 0.93 0.82
N VAL A 177 -6.20 1.12 1.89
CA VAL A 177 -5.35 0.10 2.49
C VAL A 177 -5.72 -0.05 3.95
N THR A 178 -6.05 -1.27 4.35
CA THR A 178 -6.28 -1.62 5.75
C THR A 178 -4.99 -2.20 6.34
N LEU A 179 -4.54 -1.61 7.43
CA LEU A 179 -3.39 -2.02 8.21
C LEU A 179 -3.87 -2.70 9.50
N TYR A 180 -3.26 -3.82 9.84
CA TYR A 180 -3.44 -4.54 11.09
C TYR A 180 -2.15 -4.38 11.90
N LEU A 181 -2.24 -3.64 12.99
CA LEU A 181 -1.11 -3.15 13.77
C LEU A 181 -1.14 -3.82 15.14
N SER A 182 -0.07 -4.47 15.53
CA SER A 182 0.02 -5.18 16.81
C SER A 182 -0.27 -4.24 17.99
N ILE A 183 -1.08 -4.70 18.93
CA ILE A 183 -1.36 -3.93 20.16
C ILE A 183 -0.12 -3.89 21.07
N ASP A 184 0.71 -4.94 21.04
CA ASP A 184 1.82 -5.12 21.98
C ASP A 184 3.03 -4.26 21.61
N ASP A 185 3.40 -4.23 20.32
CA ASP A 185 4.62 -3.56 19.84
C ASP A 185 4.38 -2.53 18.74
N HIS A 186 3.11 -2.31 18.34
CA HIS A 186 2.67 -1.39 17.30
C HIS A 186 3.24 -1.66 15.90
N LEU A 187 3.91 -2.80 15.68
CA LEU A 187 4.44 -3.17 14.38
C LEU A 187 3.33 -3.66 13.44
N PRO A 188 3.43 -3.41 12.13
CA PRO A 188 2.52 -3.99 11.15
C PRO A 188 2.54 -5.52 11.18
N VAL A 189 1.39 -6.15 11.35
CA VAL A 189 1.21 -7.60 11.27
C VAL A 189 0.77 -7.99 9.86
N LYS A 190 -0.18 -7.23 9.31
CA LYS A 190 -0.78 -7.49 8.01
C LYS A 190 -1.21 -6.19 7.36
N LYS A 191 -1.20 -6.19 6.05
CA LYS A 191 -1.79 -5.16 5.19
C LYS A 191 -2.72 -5.82 4.20
N THR A 192 -3.88 -5.20 3.94
CA THR A 192 -4.86 -5.65 2.95
C THR A 192 -5.25 -4.51 2.03
N TYR A 193 -5.34 -4.76 0.73
CA TYR A 193 -5.96 -3.85 -0.22
C TYR A 193 -6.73 -4.62 -1.29
N SER A 194 -7.65 -3.94 -1.97
CA SER A 194 -8.44 -4.56 -3.02
C SER A 194 -8.57 -3.65 -4.24
N TRP A 195 -8.73 -4.25 -5.38
CA TRP A 195 -9.00 -3.54 -6.64
C TRP A 195 -10.00 -4.32 -7.49
N ARG A 196 -10.56 -3.64 -8.48
CA ARG A 196 -11.36 -4.29 -9.51
C ARG A 196 -10.52 -4.48 -10.76
N ASP A 197 -10.49 -5.69 -11.28
CA ASP A 197 -9.87 -5.96 -12.58
C ASP A 197 -10.58 -5.16 -13.69
N ALA A 198 -9.79 -4.58 -14.60
CA ALA A 198 -10.34 -3.74 -15.67
C ALA A 198 -11.12 -4.56 -16.71
N THR A 199 -10.81 -5.85 -16.86
CA THR A 199 -11.38 -6.72 -17.90
C THR A 199 -12.67 -7.38 -17.44
N ASP A 200 -12.62 -8.13 -16.33
CA ASP A 200 -13.75 -8.94 -15.86
C ASP A 200 -14.53 -8.29 -14.70
N LYS A 201 -14.07 -7.11 -14.22
CA LYS A 201 -14.64 -6.37 -13.10
C LYS A 201 -14.66 -7.13 -11.77
N GLN A 202 -13.99 -8.25 -11.68
CA GLN A 202 -13.85 -8.99 -10.41
C GLN A 202 -13.11 -8.14 -9.38
N ARG A 203 -13.56 -8.24 -8.14
CA ARG A 203 -12.83 -7.67 -7.01
C ARG A 203 -11.75 -8.66 -6.58
N ASN A 204 -10.54 -8.21 -6.64
CA ASN A 204 -9.37 -8.94 -6.17
C ASN A 204 -8.88 -8.35 -4.85
N ILE A 205 -8.35 -9.21 -3.99
CA ILE A 205 -7.79 -8.85 -2.68
C ILE A 205 -6.36 -9.36 -2.63
N GLU A 206 -5.46 -8.51 -2.17
CA GLU A 206 -4.07 -8.90 -1.87
C GLU A 206 -3.76 -8.56 -0.41
N ASP A 207 -3.23 -9.55 0.30
CA ASP A 207 -2.72 -9.41 1.65
C ASP A 207 -1.20 -9.53 1.64
N GLU A 208 -0.53 -8.76 2.50
CA GLU A 208 0.86 -8.97 2.90
C GLU A 208 0.93 -9.12 4.41
N VAL A 209 1.53 -10.23 4.84
CA VAL A 209 1.80 -10.54 6.25
C VAL A 209 3.27 -10.32 6.52
N TYR A 210 3.57 -9.62 7.62
CA TYR A 210 4.91 -9.25 8.04
C TYR A 210 5.26 -9.97 9.33
N ASP A 211 6.42 -10.62 9.35
CA ASP A 211 6.87 -11.36 10.52
C ASP A 211 8.39 -11.34 10.66
N ASN A 212 8.89 -11.90 11.79
CA ASN A 212 10.31 -12.02 12.09
C ASN A 212 11.03 -10.66 12.00
N TYR A 213 10.49 -9.68 12.73
CA TYR A 213 11.07 -8.34 12.79
C TYR A 213 12.42 -8.35 13.47
N ARG A 214 13.38 -7.62 12.90
CA ARG A 214 14.72 -7.39 13.47
C ARG A 214 15.10 -5.94 13.27
N GLU A 215 15.83 -5.39 14.22
CA GLU A 215 16.36 -4.06 14.07
C GLU A 215 17.55 -4.05 13.12
N VAL A 216 17.50 -3.15 12.12
CA VAL A 216 18.57 -2.89 11.17
C VAL A 216 18.78 -1.39 11.08
N GLN A 217 19.93 -0.89 11.54
CA GLN A 217 20.27 0.54 11.48
C GLN A 217 19.18 1.45 12.09
N GLY A 218 18.55 1.02 13.20
CA GLY A 218 17.49 1.74 13.88
C GLY A 218 16.10 1.60 13.24
N VAL A 219 15.94 0.69 12.27
CA VAL A 219 14.66 0.40 11.61
C VAL A 219 14.21 -1.02 11.91
N MET A 220 13.02 -1.19 12.47
CA MET A 220 12.39 -2.51 12.64
C MET A 220 11.95 -3.05 11.29
N THR A 221 12.64 -4.09 10.83
CA THR A 221 12.56 -4.64 9.48
C THR A 221 11.98 -6.05 9.50
N PRO A 222 10.85 -6.32 8.81
CA PRO A 222 10.33 -7.68 8.70
C PRO A 222 11.26 -8.53 7.82
N HIS A 223 11.70 -9.67 8.35
CA HIS A 223 12.56 -10.62 7.61
C HIS A 223 11.77 -11.74 6.94
N THR A 224 10.49 -11.83 7.21
CA THR A 224 9.55 -12.73 6.52
C THR A 224 8.37 -11.92 6.03
N ILE A 225 8.10 -12.00 4.72
CA ILE A 225 6.96 -11.33 4.08
C ILE A 225 6.22 -12.39 3.26
N THR A 226 4.97 -12.64 3.63
CA THR A 226 4.10 -13.59 2.93
C THR A 226 2.98 -12.84 2.23
N ARG A 227 2.73 -13.18 0.96
CA ARG A 227 1.66 -12.60 0.16
C ARG A 227 0.58 -13.62 -0.13
N PHE A 228 -0.66 -13.14 -0.09
CA PHE A 228 -1.84 -13.89 -0.48
C PHE A 228 -2.59 -13.13 -1.57
N TYR A 229 -3.15 -13.87 -2.49
CA TYR A 229 -4.00 -13.35 -3.55
C TYR A 229 -5.35 -14.07 -3.48
N ASN A 230 -6.43 -13.34 -3.24
CA ASN A 230 -7.78 -13.88 -3.03
C ASN A 230 -7.83 -15.03 -1.99
N GLY A 231 -7.01 -14.91 -0.93
CA GLY A 231 -6.92 -15.89 0.15
C GLY A 231 -5.91 -17.02 -0.08
N ASP A 232 -5.43 -17.22 -1.31
CA ASP A 232 -4.40 -18.21 -1.61
C ASP A 232 -3.00 -17.61 -1.46
N MET A 233 -2.09 -18.34 -0.80
CA MET A 233 -0.68 -17.94 -0.75
C MET A 233 -0.14 -17.85 -2.17
N SER A 234 0.43 -16.70 -2.53
CA SER A 234 0.99 -16.40 -3.85
C SER A 234 2.50 -16.22 -3.84
N GLY A 235 3.07 -15.84 -2.71
CA GLY A 235 4.51 -15.64 -2.59
C GLY A 235 4.98 -15.55 -1.15
N GLN A 236 6.25 -15.89 -0.93
CA GLN A 236 6.90 -15.71 0.36
C GLN A 236 8.36 -15.28 0.15
N ARG A 237 8.80 -14.33 0.95
CA ARG A 237 10.15 -13.79 0.90
C ARG A 237 10.78 -13.88 2.27
N PHE A 238 11.99 -14.42 2.31
CA PHE A 238 12.85 -14.45 3.50
C PHE A 238 14.08 -13.59 3.25
N LEU A 239 14.30 -12.58 4.09
CA LEU A 239 15.46 -11.70 4.02
C LEU A 239 16.59 -12.28 4.86
N THR A 240 17.77 -12.37 4.28
CA THR A 240 19.01 -12.78 4.96
C THR A 240 19.89 -11.60 5.30
N ALA A 241 19.86 -10.53 4.48
CA ALA A 241 20.54 -9.28 4.74
C ALA A 241 19.70 -8.09 4.28
N VAL A 242 19.77 -7.02 5.06
CA VAL A 242 19.13 -5.72 4.73
C VAL A 242 20.09 -4.61 5.11
N SER A 243 20.18 -3.56 4.30
CA SER A 243 20.91 -2.33 4.61
C SER A 243 20.11 -1.12 4.09
N TYR A 244 20.20 -0.01 4.81
CA TYR A 244 19.55 1.25 4.48
C TYR A 244 20.59 2.33 4.20
N ASN A 245 20.25 3.27 3.32
CA ASN A 245 21.00 4.51 3.08
C ASN A 245 22.47 4.25 2.68
N GLN A 246 22.69 3.30 1.76
CA GLN A 246 24.01 2.97 1.24
C GLN A 246 24.48 3.89 0.12
N GLY A 247 23.65 4.86 -0.31
CA GLY A 247 23.99 5.79 -1.39
C GLY A 247 24.00 5.10 -2.76
N ILE A 248 23.01 4.29 -3.06
CA ILE A 248 22.90 3.56 -4.33
C ILE A 248 22.95 4.54 -5.50
N SER A 249 23.91 4.37 -6.41
CA SER A 249 24.12 5.25 -7.55
C SER A 249 23.05 5.07 -8.64
N ASP A 250 22.87 6.09 -9.50
CA ASP A 250 21.97 6.02 -10.65
C ASP A 250 22.32 4.88 -11.63
N SER A 251 23.61 4.62 -11.77
CA SER A 251 24.10 3.54 -12.65
C SER A 251 23.60 2.14 -12.25
N GLN A 252 23.24 1.93 -10.98
CA GLN A 252 22.65 0.68 -10.54
C GLN A 252 21.29 0.40 -11.20
N PHE A 253 20.57 1.45 -11.59
CA PHE A 253 19.25 1.36 -12.20
C PHE A 253 19.29 1.53 -13.73
N ASP A 254 20.47 1.55 -14.34
CA ASP A 254 20.61 1.59 -15.79
C ASP A 254 20.42 0.16 -16.37
N ALA A 255 19.39 0.02 -17.20
CA ALA A 255 19.07 -1.23 -17.86
C ALA A 255 20.09 -1.64 -18.95
N THR A 256 20.93 -0.71 -19.40
CA THR A 256 21.95 -0.98 -20.44
C THR A 256 23.24 -1.57 -19.85
N THR A 257 23.53 -1.33 -18.58
CA THR A 257 24.78 -1.75 -17.92
C THR A 257 24.75 -3.20 -17.41
N ALA A 258 23.61 -3.88 -17.49
CA ALA A 258 23.45 -5.21 -16.89
C ALA A 258 24.10 -6.35 -17.68
N SER A 259 24.45 -6.17 -18.94
CA SER A 259 24.98 -7.23 -19.80
C SER A 259 26.51 -7.42 -19.76
N GLY A 260 27.23 -6.73 -18.88
CA GLY A 260 28.70 -6.65 -18.99
C GLY A 260 29.53 -6.95 -17.75
N GLN A 261 28.97 -7.08 -16.57
CA GLN A 261 29.80 -7.42 -15.40
C GLN A 261 30.01 -8.95 -15.26
N LYS A 262 30.85 -9.52 -16.13
CA LYS A 262 31.66 -10.66 -15.70
C LYS A 262 32.52 -10.15 -14.53
N LYS A 263 32.20 -10.55 -13.29
CA LYS A 263 33.16 -10.41 -12.20
C LYS A 263 34.43 -11.20 -12.55
N PRO A 264 35.60 -10.63 -12.29
CA PRO A 264 36.89 -11.32 -12.44
C PRO A 264 36.97 -12.58 -11.58
#